data_c29234bae8cf2dbeee8553a088586c11
#
_entry.id   c29234bae8cf2dbeee8553a088586c11
#
_cell.length_a   1.000
_cell.length_b   1.000
_cell.length_c   1.000
_cell.angle_alpha   90.00
_cell.angle_beta   90.00
_cell.angle_gamma   90.00
#
_symmetry.space_group_name_H-M   'P 1'
#
loop_
_entity.id
_entity.type
_entity.pdbx_description
1 polymer ?
#
loop_
_entity_poly.entity_id
_entity_poly.type
_entity_poly.pdbx_seq_one_letter_code
_entity_poly.pdbx_strand_id
1 'polypeptide(L)'
;MHGQKDYDLNAGKNLVFSGQNGAIVLKDSVTQGAGYLEFKDSYTVSAESGKTWTGAGIITDKGTNVTWKVNGVAGDNLHKLGEGTLTINGTGVNPGGLKTGDGTVVLNQQADTAGNVQAFSSVNLASGRPTVVLGDARQVNPDNISWGYRGGKLDLNGNAVTFTRLQAADYGAVITNNAQQKSRLLLDLKAQDTNVSVPIGSISPFGGTGTPGNLYSMILNGQTRFYILKSASYGNTLWGNSLNDPAQWEFVGTDKNKAVQTVKDRILAGRAKQPVIFHGQLTGNMDVTIPQLPGGRKVILDGSVKLPEGTLSEDSGTLIFQGHPVIHASVSGSAPVSLNQKDWENRQFIMKTLSLKDADFHLSRNASLNSDIKSDNSHITLGSDRVFVDKNDGTGNYVILEEGTSVPDTVNDRSQYEGNITLDHNSTLDIGSRFTGGIEAYDSAVSITSPDVLLTAPGAFAGSSLTVHDGGHLTALNGLFSDGHIQAGKNSKITLSGT
;
A
#
# COMPACT_ATOMS: atom_id res chain seq x y z
N MET A 1 24.76 -29.53 -22.87
CA MET A 1 24.46 -28.51 -23.88
C MET A 1 25.77 -27.89 -24.32
N HIS A 2 26.13 -28.07 -25.58
CA HIS A 2 27.25 -27.38 -26.17
C HIS A 2 26.72 -26.10 -26.85
N GLY A 3 27.03 -24.94 -26.27
CA GLY A 3 26.75 -23.69 -26.93
C GLY A 3 27.62 -23.53 -28.17
N GLN A 4 27.11 -23.85 -29.32
CA GLN A 4 27.69 -23.45 -30.57
C GLN A 4 27.17 -22.05 -30.90
N LYS A 5 28.08 -21.11 -31.13
CA LYS A 5 27.78 -19.67 -31.24
C LYS A 5 26.68 -19.30 -32.24
N ASP A 6 26.46 -20.07 -33.29
CA ASP A 6 25.51 -19.77 -34.36
C ASP A 6 24.43 -20.85 -34.54
N TYR A 7 24.52 -21.94 -33.77
CA TYR A 7 23.68 -23.12 -33.93
C TYR A 7 23.31 -23.70 -32.58
N ASP A 8 22.94 -22.84 -31.63
CA ASP A 8 22.44 -23.37 -30.35
C ASP A 8 21.17 -24.17 -30.66
N LEU A 9 21.29 -25.49 -30.63
CA LEU A 9 20.20 -26.42 -30.93
C LEU A 9 18.97 -26.19 -30.04
N ASN A 10 19.14 -25.50 -28.93
CA ASN A 10 18.10 -25.21 -27.98
C ASN A 10 17.54 -23.80 -28.10
N ALA A 11 18.15 -22.93 -28.94
CA ALA A 11 17.68 -21.57 -29.11
C ALA A 11 16.24 -21.55 -29.62
N GLY A 12 15.34 -20.84 -28.92
CA GLY A 12 13.92 -20.74 -29.23
C GLY A 12 13.10 -21.99 -28.98
N LYS A 13 13.69 -23.08 -28.48
CA LYS A 13 12.97 -24.33 -28.22
C LYS A 13 12.59 -24.50 -26.75
N ASN A 14 11.44 -25.14 -26.55
CA ASN A 14 11.00 -25.56 -25.24
C ASN A 14 11.62 -26.92 -24.91
N LEU A 15 12.20 -27.05 -23.74
CA LEU A 15 12.79 -28.30 -23.26
C LEU A 15 11.96 -28.87 -22.11
N VAL A 16 11.65 -30.16 -22.19
CA VAL A 16 10.89 -30.86 -21.17
C VAL A 16 11.80 -31.89 -20.47
N PHE A 17 11.86 -31.81 -19.15
CA PHE A 17 12.62 -32.74 -18.31
C PHE A 17 11.64 -33.63 -17.54
N SER A 18 11.70 -34.93 -17.79
CA SER A 18 10.75 -35.90 -17.22
C SER A 18 11.38 -37.28 -17.09
N GLY A 19 10.66 -38.15 -16.40
CA GLY A 19 11.01 -39.54 -16.23
C GLY A 19 11.47 -39.90 -14.81
N GLN A 20 12.39 -39.13 -14.25
CA GLN A 20 12.92 -39.30 -12.89
C GLN A 20 13.51 -37.98 -12.39
N ASN A 21 13.63 -37.86 -11.08
CA ASN A 21 14.37 -36.77 -10.48
C ASN A 21 15.84 -36.81 -10.94
N GLY A 22 16.45 -35.65 -11.13
CA GLY A 22 17.80 -35.61 -11.64
C GLY A 22 18.53 -34.29 -11.36
N ALA A 23 19.73 -34.19 -11.92
CA ALA A 23 20.55 -33.01 -11.85
C ALA A 23 20.95 -32.56 -13.24
N ILE A 24 20.96 -31.24 -13.44
CA ILE A 24 21.41 -30.59 -14.66
C ILE A 24 22.50 -29.62 -14.28
N VAL A 25 23.62 -29.68 -15.00
CA VAL A 25 24.75 -28.76 -14.79
C VAL A 25 25.02 -28.00 -16.07
N LEU A 26 24.95 -26.68 -16.00
CA LEU A 26 25.32 -25.82 -17.12
C LEU A 26 26.83 -25.62 -17.11
N LYS A 27 27.47 -26.06 -18.18
CA LYS A 27 28.93 -25.87 -18.39
C LYS A 27 29.26 -24.49 -18.97
N ASP A 28 28.30 -23.93 -19.69
CA ASP A 28 28.38 -22.61 -20.29
C ASP A 28 27.10 -21.80 -19.99
N SER A 29 27.18 -20.52 -20.18
CA SER A 29 25.98 -19.68 -20.17
C SER A 29 25.05 -20.08 -21.32
N VAL A 30 23.75 -20.21 -21.03
CA VAL A 30 22.74 -20.60 -22.00
C VAL A 30 21.79 -19.45 -22.23
N THR A 31 21.63 -19.07 -23.49
CA THR A 31 20.61 -18.13 -23.96
C THR A 31 19.60 -18.88 -24.79
N GLN A 32 18.45 -19.16 -24.20
CA GLN A 32 17.41 -19.99 -24.84
C GLN A 32 16.39 -19.18 -25.64
N GLY A 33 16.50 -17.87 -25.65
CA GLY A 33 15.62 -16.98 -26.41
C GLY A 33 14.16 -17.11 -25.99
N ALA A 34 13.29 -17.43 -26.95
CA ALA A 34 11.86 -17.63 -26.73
C ALA A 34 11.51 -19.01 -26.14
N GLY A 35 12.50 -19.88 -25.94
CA GLY A 35 12.31 -21.20 -25.34
C GLY A 35 12.21 -21.17 -23.83
N TYR A 36 11.50 -22.13 -23.26
CA TYR A 36 11.40 -22.31 -21.82
C TYR A 36 11.78 -23.71 -21.39
N LEU A 37 11.95 -23.91 -20.08
CA LEU A 37 12.21 -25.18 -19.44
C LEU A 37 10.95 -25.64 -18.71
N GLU A 38 10.47 -26.85 -18.99
CA GLU A 38 9.38 -27.48 -18.25
C GLU A 38 9.91 -28.67 -17.46
N PHE A 39 9.61 -28.69 -16.16
CA PHE A 39 10.00 -29.77 -15.27
C PHE A 39 8.79 -30.54 -14.80
N LYS A 40 8.72 -31.81 -15.19
CA LYS A 40 7.67 -32.77 -14.76
C LYS A 40 8.09 -33.60 -13.56
N ASP A 41 9.34 -33.52 -13.17
CA ASP A 41 9.92 -34.16 -12.01
C ASP A 41 10.84 -33.17 -11.27
N SER A 42 11.27 -33.51 -10.08
CA SER A 42 12.13 -32.65 -9.27
C SER A 42 13.58 -32.74 -9.72
N TYR A 43 14.16 -31.61 -10.05
CA TYR A 43 15.54 -31.48 -10.53
C TYR A 43 16.31 -30.47 -9.68
N THR A 44 17.61 -30.68 -9.62
CA THR A 44 18.57 -29.65 -9.18
C THR A 44 19.29 -29.12 -10.40
N VAL A 45 19.18 -27.84 -10.66
CA VAL A 45 19.85 -27.16 -11.80
C VAL A 45 20.92 -26.26 -11.24
N SER A 46 22.15 -26.49 -11.65
CA SER A 46 23.33 -25.70 -11.26
C SER A 46 24.12 -25.27 -12.48
N ALA A 47 25.07 -24.37 -12.28
CA ALA A 47 25.96 -23.91 -13.32
C ALA A 47 27.39 -23.80 -12.78
N GLU A 48 28.37 -23.94 -13.66
CA GLU A 48 29.75 -23.59 -13.33
C GLU A 48 29.84 -22.10 -12.99
N SER A 49 30.87 -21.74 -12.22
CA SER A 49 31.03 -20.38 -11.70
C SER A 49 30.89 -19.31 -12.79
N GLY A 50 30.03 -18.33 -12.53
CA GLY A 50 29.77 -17.22 -13.44
C GLY A 50 28.90 -17.52 -14.65
N LYS A 51 28.43 -18.78 -14.80
CA LYS A 51 27.56 -19.14 -15.92
C LYS A 51 26.09 -18.84 -15.59
N THR A 52 25.35 -18.37 -16.59
CA THR A 52 23.99 -17.88 -16.45
C THR A 52 23.03 -18.60 -17.40
N TRP A 53 21.76 -18.51 -17.10
CA TRP A 53 20.69 -18.93 -18.00
C TRP A 53 19.70 -17.80 -18.25
N THR A 54 19.34 -17.59 -19.50
CA THR A 54 18.24 -16.71 -19.91
C THR A 54 17.33 -17.44 -20.90
N GLY A 55 16.04 -17.14 -20.84
CA GLY A 55 15.04 -17.74 -21.72
C GLY A 55 13.65 -17.21 -21.40
N ALA A 56 12.62 -17.78 -22.02
CA ALA A 56 11.24 -17.35 -21.84
C ALA A 56 10.71 -17.62 -20.43
N GLY A 57 11.18 -18.70 -19.77
CA GLY A 57 10.76 -19.00 -18.43
C GLY A 57 10.97 -20.45 -18.00
N ILE A 58 10.50 -20.72 -16.79
CA ILE A 58 10.54 -22.05 -16.16
C ILE A 58 9.11 -22.43 -15.79
N ILE A 59 8.71 -23.64 -16.17
CA ILE A 59 7.43 -24.23 -15.78
C ILE A 59 7.73 -25.41 -14.84
N THR A 60 7.20 -25.37 -13.63
CA THR A 60 7.27 -26.47 -12.67
C THR A 60 5.91 -27.12 -12.55
N ASP A 61 5.79 -28.37 -12.89
CA ASP A 61 4.53 -29.09 -12.80
C ASP A 61 4.12 -29.32 -11.34
N LYS A 62 2.85 -29.45 -11.12
CA LYS A 62 2.27 -29.69 -9.78
C LYS A 62 2.97 -30.87 -9.10
N GLY A 63 3.36 -30.68 -7.84
CA GLY A 63 4.04 -31.70 -7.03
C GLY A 63 5.54 -31.80 -7.25
N THR A 64 6.11 -31.01 -8.17
CA THR A 64 7.56 -30.95 -8.36
C THR A 64 8.19 -29.85 -7.49
N ASN A 65 9.46 -30.06 -7.12
CA ASN A 65 10.30 -29.02 -6.50
C ASN A 65 11.62 -28.98 -7.26
N VAL A 66 11.82 -27.89 -8.00
CA VAL A 66 13.07 -27.66 -8.74
C VAL A 66 13.95 -26.74 -7.90
N THR A 67 15.17 -27.22 -7.60
CA THR A 67 16.20 -26.41 -6.94
C THR A 67 17.02 -25.72 -8.01
N TRP A 68 16.96 -24.40 -8.03
CA TRP A 68 17.58 -23.55 -9.06
C TRP A 68 18.73 -22.78 -8.47
N LYS A 69 19.94 -23.11 -8.93
CA LYS A 69 21.20 -22.51 -8.46
C LYS A 69 21.90 -21.67 -9.53
N VAL A 70 21.17 -21.22 -10.53
CA VAL A 70 21.71 -20.48 -11.67
C VAL A 70 21.28 -19.03 -11.59
N ASN A 71 22.25 -18.12 -11.63
CA ASN A 71 21.95 -16.70 -11.68
C ASN A 71 21.57 -16.26 -13.11
N GLY A 72 20.80 -15.21 -13.20
CA GLY A 72 20.45 -14.55 -14.45
C GLY A 72 21.38 -13.38 -14.75
N VAL A 73 20.95 -12.52 -15.65
CA VAL A 73 21.66 -11.31 -16.06
C VAL A 73 20.85 -10.07 -15.73
N ALA A 74 21.53 -8.95 -15.55
CA ALA A 74 20.87 -7.67 -15.31
C ALA A 74 19.94 -7.32 -16.48
N GLY A 75 18.77 -6.80 -16.16
CA GLY A 75 17.76 -6.41 -17.15
C GLY A 75 16.90 -7.55 -17.68
N ASP A 76 17.19 -8.79 -17.35
CA ASP A 76 16.38 -9.95 -17.69
C ASP A 76 15.51 -10.38 -16.53
N ASN A 77 14.34 -10.96 -16.83
CA ASN A 77 13.42 -11.48 -15.84
C ASN A 77 13.21 -12.98 -16.05
N LEU A 78 13.39 -13.74 -14.98
CA LEU A 78 12.99 -15.14 -14.94
C LEU A 78 11.48 -15.21 -14.76
N HIS A 79 10.78 -15.78 -15.75
CA HIS A 79 9.34 -16.02 -15.64
C HIS A 79 9.13 -17.41 -15.05
N LYS A 80 8.32 -17.50 -14.00
CA LYS A 80 7.97 -18.78 -13.38
C LYS A 80 6.47 -19.03 -13.50
N LEU A 81 6.13 -20.19 -14.07
CA LEU A 81 4.77 -20.70 -14.28
C LEU A 81 4.67 -22.12 -13.73
N GLY A 82 3.45 -22.67 -13.74
CA GLY A 82 3.16 -24.01 -13.23
C GLY A 82 2.93 -24.05 -11.72
N GLU A 83 2.14 -25.00 -11.27
CA GLU A 83 1.69 -25.10 -9.88
C GLU A 83 2.75 -25.66 -8.92
N GLY A 84 3.88 -26.14 -9.43
CA GLY A 84 4.98 -26.68 -8.62
C GLY A 84 5.81 -25.58 -7.94
N THR A 85 6.87 -26.02 -7.28
CA THR A 85 7.76 -25.16 -6.51
C THR A 85 9.10 -24.97 -7.20
N LEU A 86 9.55 -23.73 -7.26
CA LEU A 86 10.91 -23.36 -7.66
C LEU A 86 11.65 -22.81 -6.45
N THR A 87 12.68 -23.50 -6.00
CA THR A 87 13.53 -23.07 -4.89
C THR A 87 14.79 -22.42 -5.44
N ILE A 88 14.95 -21.14 -5.23
CA ILE A 88 16.12 -20.36 -5.62
C ILE A 88 17.20 -20.57 -4.55
N ASN A 89 18.28 -21.20 -4.91
CA ASN A 89 19.35 -21.58 -3.97
C ASN A 89 20.75 -21.45 -4.60
N GLY A 90 20.94 -20.48 -5.43
CA GLY A 90 22.26 -20.12 -5.98
C GLY A 90 23.11 -19.39 -4.94
N THR A 91 24.21 -18.79 -5.40
CA THR A 91 25.19 -18.13 -4.54
C THR A 91 25.41 -16.69 -5.00
N GLY A 92 25.50 -15.79 -4.05
CA GLY A 92 25.83 -14.39 -4.28
C GLY A 92 24.64 -13.54 -4.73
N VAL A 93 24.96 -12.47 -5.45
CA VAL A 93 23.97 -11.51 -5.92
C VAL A 93 23.52 -11.88 -7.33
N ASN A 94 22.25 -12.27 -7.46
CA ASN A 94 21.63 -12.43 -8.77
C ASN A 94 21.11 -11.06 -9.25
N PRO A 95 21.61 -10.51 -10.35
CA PRO A 95 21.18 -9.22 -10.87
C PRO A 95 19.87 -9.27 -11.65
N GLY A 96 19.38 -10.47 -11.97
CA GLY A 96 18.12 -10.68 -12.69
C GLY A 96 16.89 -10.46 -11.83
N GLY A 97 15.74 -10.24 -12.49
CA GLY A 97 14.44 -10.13 -11.86
C GLY A 97 13.65 -11.41 -11.93
N LEU A 98 12.56 -11.47 -11.15
CA LEU A 98 11.56 -12.55 -11.15
C LEU A 98 10.19 -12.01 -11.51
N LYS A 99 9.50 -12.69 -12.43
CA LYS A 99 8.07 -12.53 -12.66
C LYS A 99 7.39 -13.88 -12.46
N THR A 100 6.50 -13.96 -11.49
CA THR A 100 5.85 -15.24 -11.17
C THR A 100 4.34 -15.14 -11.35
N GLY A 101 3.77 -16.16 -12.02
CA GLY A 101 2.35 -16.22 -12.33
C GLY A 101 1.62 -17.42 -11.74
N ASP A 102 2.34 -18.39 -11.18
CA ASP A 102 1.72 -19.59 -10.63
C ASP A 102 2.66 -20.36 -9.69
N GLY A 103 2.07 -21.17 -8.82
CA GLY A 103 2.79 -22.04 -7.90
C GLY A 103 3.59 -21.27 -6.84
N THR A 104 4.68 -21.87 -6.39
CA THR A 104 5.48 -21.32 -5.29
C THR A 104 6.92 -21.08 -5.73
N VAL A 105 7.46 -19.93 -5.35
CA VAL A 105 8.89 -19.66 -5.44
C VAL A 105 9.42 -19.43 -4.03
N VAL A 106 10.39 -20.23 -3.62
CA VAL A 106 11.10 -20.08 -2.35
C VAL A 106 12.42 -19.38 -2.62
N LEU A 107 12.62 -18.22 -2.02
CA LEU A 107 13.85 -17.44 -2.16
C LEU A 107 14.82 -17.83 -1.04
N ASN A 108 15.82 -18.61 -1.37
CA ASN A 108 16.81 -19.13 -0.43
C ASN A 108 18.24 -19.03 -0.99
N GLN A 109 18.53 -17.93 -1.64
CA GLN A 109 19.86 -17.64 -2.17
C GLN A 109 20.86 -17.61 -1.04
N GLN A 110 22.06 -18.13 -1.29
CA GLN A 110 23.15 -18.22 -0.32
C GLN A 110 24.13 -17.08 -0.51
N ALA A 111 24.70 -16.59 0.59
CA ALA A 111 25.73 -15.56 0.52
C ALA A 111 27.02 -16.09 -0.13
N ASP A 112 27.69 -15.23 -0.86
CA ASP A 112 29.03 -15.49 -1.36
C ASP A 112 30.09 -15.35 -0.24
N THR A 113 31.36 -15.55 -0.59
CA THR A 113 32.47 -15.47 0.38
C THR A 113 32.63 -14.09 1.00
N ALA A 114 32.16 -13.03 0.32
CA ALA A 114 32.14 -11.66 0.83
C ALA A 114 30.91 -11.35 1.67
N GLY A 115 29.96 -12.29 1.80
CA GLY A 115 28.72 -12.11 2.56
C GLY A 115 27.59 -11.45 1.77
N ASN A 116 27.74 -11.24 0.47
CA ASN A 116 26.72 -10.63 -0.37
C ASN A 116 25.71 -11.67 -0.82
N VAL A 117 24.41 -11.30 -0.79
CA VAL A 117 23.30 -12.18 -1.18
C VAL A 117 22.14 -11.39 -1.74
N GLN A 118 21.57 -11.89 -2.82
CA GLN A 118 20.33 -11.42 -3.41
C GLN A 118 19.77 -12.50 -4.31
N ALA A 119 18.54 -12.95 -4.07
CA ALA A 119 17.89 -13.92 -4.95
C ALA A 119 17.49 -13.28 -6.28
N PHE A 120 16.90 -12.10 -6.24
CA PHE A 120 16.51 -11.30 -7.40
C PHE A 120 16.64 -9.81 -7.11
N SER A 121 16.88 -9.03 -8.16
CA SER A 121 16.87 -7.56 -8.08
C SER A 121 15.47 -7.00 -7.95
N SER A 122 14.46 -7.72 -8.45
CA SER A 122 13.04 -7.37 -8.36
C SER A 122 12.18 -8.63 -8.39
N VAL A 123 11.00 -8.53 -7.81
CA VAL A 123 9.99 -9.61 -7.81
C VAL A 123 8.65 -9.02 -8.18
N ASN A 124 7.99 -9.60 -9.19
CA ASN A 124 6.62 -9.26 -9.55
C ASN A 124 5.72 -10.48 -9.40
N LEU A 125 4.62 -10.34 -8.64
CA LEU A 125 3.61 -11.36 -8.46
C LEU A 125 2.36 -10.97 -9.25
N ALA A 126 1.85 -11.87 -10.09
CA ALA A 126 0.68 -11.60 -10.91
C ALA A 126 -0.21 -12.83 -11.04
N SER A 127 -1.42 -12.64 -11.51
CA SER A 127 -2.45 -13.67 -11.76
C SER A 127 -3.25 -14.17 -10.55
N GLY A 128 -2.90 -13.76 -9.33
CA GLY A 128 -3.58 -14.20 -8.09
C GLY A 128 -3.20 -15.58 -7.58
N ARG A 129 -2.40 -16.34 -8.34
CA ARG A 129 -2.06 -17.72 -8.00
C ARG A 129 -0.70 -17.92 -7.33
N PRO A 130 0.33 -17.09 -7.58
CA PRO A 130 1.65 -17.38 -7.06
C PRO A 130 1.78 -17.06 -5.58
N THR A 131 2.71 -17.80 -4.96
CA THR A 131 3.24 -17.50 -3.63
C THR A 131 4.75 -17.37 -3.72
N VAL A 132 5.29 -16.31 -3.12
CA VAL A 132 6.73 -16.13 -2.96
C VAL A 132 7.05 -16.19 -1.47
N VAL A 133 7.97 -17.06 -1.09
CA VAL A 133 8.38 -17.28 0.31
C VAL A 133 9.78 -16.73 0.52
N LEU A 134 9.96 -15.88 1.51
CA LEU A 134 11.27 -15.34 1.88
C LEU A 134 12.00 -16.30 2.81
N GLY A 135 13.11 -16.86 2.35
CA GLY A 135 13.99 -17.68 3.18
C GLY A 135 14.66 -16.84 4.28
N ASP A 136 15.09 -15.63 3.93
CA ASP A 136 15.53 -14.61 4.86
C ASP A 136 15.22 -13.20 4.33
N ALA A 137 15.51 -12.17 5.10
CA ALA A 137 15.15 -10.78 4.76
C ALA A 137 16.04 -10.15 3.66
N ARG A 138 17.14 -10.81 3.25
CA ARG A 138 18.13 -10.28 2.29
C ARG A 138 17.84 -10.67 0.86
N GLN A 139 16.86 -11.50 0.60
CA GLN A 139 16.63 -12.16 -0.70
C GLN A 139 16.26 -11.19 -1.82
N VAL A 140 15.56 -10.15 -1.50
CA VAL A 140 15.16 -9.09 -2.43
C VAL A 140 14.93 -7.80 -1.64
N ASN A 141 15.25 -6.66 -2.26
CA ASN A 141 14.86 -5.37 -1.68
C ASN A 141 13.31 -5.30 -1.70
N PRO A 142 12.65 -5.16 -0.54
CA PRO A 142 11.19 -5.12 -0.49
C PRO A 142 10.56 -4.05 -1.38
N ASP A 143 11.23 -2.91 -1.56
CA ASP A 143 10.74 -1.83 -2.41
C ASP A 143 10.76 -2.18 -3.91
N ASN A 144 11.42 -3.26 -4.28
CA ASN A 144 11.42 -3.80 -5.63
C ASN A 144 10.46 -4.98 -5.81
N ILE A 145 9.61 -5.21 -4.82
CA ILE A 145 8.50 -6.16 -4.92
C ILE A 145 7.26 -5.41 -5.41
N SER A 146 6.61 -5.95 -6.42
CA SER A 146 5.38 -5.40 -6.97
C SER A 146 4.36 -6.50 -7.22
N TRP A 147 3.09 -6.14 -7.10
CA TRP A 147 1.97 -7.02 -7.42
C TRP A 147 1.28 -6.48 -8.67
N GLY A 148 1.26 -7.29 -9.72
CA GLY A 148 0.54 -6.98 -10.95
C GLY A 148 -0.94 -7.39 -10.85
N TYR A 149 -1.54 -7.62 -12.01
CA TYR A 149 -2.95 -7.97 -12.12
C TYR A 149 -3.30 -9.21 -11.28
N ARG A 150 -4.32 -9.08 -10.42
CA ARG A 150 -4.76 -10.06 -9.43
C ARG A 150 -3.73 -10.41 -8.35
N GLY A 151 -2.53 -9.85 -8.40
CA GLY A 151 -1.53 -10.01 -7.36
C GLY A 151 -1.06 -11.43 -7.10
N GLY A 152 -0.90 -11.75 -5.85
CA GLY A 152 -0.39 -13.02 -5.31
C GLY A 152 0.06 -12.83 -3.88
N LYS A 153 0.61 -13.89 -3.27
CA LYS A 153 1.00 -13.90 -1.86
C LYS A 153 2.50 -13.75 -1.69
N LEU A 154 2.92 -12.78 -0.89
CA LEU A 154 4.27 -12.72 -0.34
C LEU A 154 4.22 -13.26 1.09
N ASP A 155 4.89 -14.38 1.32
CA ASP A 155 5.02 -14.98 2.65
C ASP A 155 6.33 -14.53 3.29
N LEU A 156 6.22 -13.78 4.38
CA LEU A 156 7.38 -13.24 5.10
C LEU A 156 8.16 -14.32 5.86
N ASN A 157 7.56 -15.48 6.07
CA ASN A 157 8.22 -16.66 6.65
C ASN A 157 8.99 -16.37 7.95
N GLY A 158 8.39 -15.60 8.85
CA GLY A 158 8.99 -15.26 10.15
C GLY A 158 10.01 -14.14 10.12
N ASN A 159 10.27 -13.53 8.96
CA ASN A 159 11.26 -12.48 8.82
C ASN A 159 10.73 -11.09 9.17
N ALA A 160 11.62 -10.19 9.53
CA ALA A 160 11.34 -8.78 9.66
C ALA A 160 11.58 -8.08 8.31
N VAL A 161 10.58 -7.37 7.82
CA VAL A 161 10.61 -6.75 6.49
C VAL A 161 10.12 -5.32 6.58
N THR A 162 10.82 -4.42 5.89
CA THR A 162 10.48 -3.00 5.80
C THR A 162 10.16 -2.64 4.36
N PHE A 163 8.98 -2.03 4.17
CA PHE A 163 8.62 -1.38 2.92
C PHE A 163 8.68 0.13 3.10
N THR A 164 9.35 0.83 2.18
CA THR A 164 9.23 2.29 2.09
C THR A 164 8.22 2.71 1.04
N ARG A 165 7.78 1.77 0.21
CA ARG A 165 6.66 1.91 -0.72
C ARG A 165 5.99 0.57 -0.96
N LEU A 166 4.69 0.59 -1.20
CA LEU A 166 3.91 -0.58 -1.59
C LEU A 166 3.41 -0.40 -3.02
N GLN A 167 3.66 -1.39 -3.88
CA GLN A 167 3.33 -1.36 -5.29
C GLN A 167 2.35 -2.48 -5.63
N ALA A 168 1.06 -2.22 -5.44
CA ALA A 168 0.00 -3.17 -5.77
C ALA A 168 -0.90 -2.58 -6.85
N ALA A 169 -1.03 -3.27 -7.99
CA ALA A 169 -1.85 -2.80 -9.10
C ALA A 169 -3.36 -2.95 -8.82
N ASP A 170 -3.73 -3.94 -8.02
CA ASP A 170 -5.12 -4.19 -7.64
C ASP A 170 -5.24 -4.88 -6.28
N TYR A 171 -6.43 -5.37 -5.95
CA TYR A 171 -6.81 -5.92 -4.65
C TYR A 171 -6.33 -7.35 -4.38
N GLY A 172 -5.69 -7.99 -5.34
CA GLY A 172 -5.21 -9.37 -5.20
C GLY A 172 -3.88 -9.53 -4.45
N ALA A 173 -3.22 -8.41 -4.09
CA ALA A 173 -1.98 -8.45 -3.34
C ALA A 173 -2.21 -8.92 -1.91
N VAL A 174 -1.35 -9.83 -1.44
CA VAL A 174 -1.39 -10.33 -0.07
C VAL A 174 0.03 -10.34 0.50
N ILE A 175 0.20 -9.75 1.68
CA ILE A 175 1.38 -9.93 2.51
C ILE A 175 0.95 -10.80 3.69
N THR A 176 1.60 -11.93 3.86
CA THR A 176 1.22 -12.92 4.88
C THR A 176 2.43 -13.45 5.63
N ASN A 177 2.20 -14.05 6.77
CA ASN A 177 3.18 -14.91 7.43
C ASN A 177 2.50 -16.20 7.87
N ASN A 178 2.89 -17.31 7.26
CA ASN A 178 2.40 -18.65 7.60
C ASN A 178 3.32 -19.40 8.57
N ALA A 179 4.45 -18.82 8.94
CA ALA A 179 5.39 -19.44 9.88
C ALA A 179 4.89 -19.34 11.32
N GLN A 180 5.35 -20.24 12.17
CA GLN A 180 5.09 -20.16 13.62
C GLN A 180 5.81 -18.97 14.25
N GLN A 181 7.00 -18.65 13.78
CA GLN A 181 7.70 -17.45 14.20
C GLN A 181 6.97 -16.21 13.68
N LYS A 182 6.67 -15.28 14.58
CA LYS A 182 6.00 -14.03 14.23
C LYS A 182 6.91 -13.16 13.35
N SER A 183 6.37 -12.68 12.25
CA SER A 183 7.01 -11.67 11.41
C SER A 183 6.75 -10.26 11.94
N ARG A 184 7.65 -9.35 11.60
CA ARG A 184 7.48 -7.91 11.83
C ARG A 184 7.48 -7.20 10.49
N LEU A 185 6.38 -6.51 10.20
CA LEU A 185 6.22 -5.72 9.00
C LEU A 185 6.26 -4.24 9.38
N LEU A 186 7.26 -3.53 8.88
CA LEU A 186 7.37 -2.08 9.03
C LEU A 186 6.95 -1.42 7.73
N LEU A 187 5.88 -0.63 7.79
CA LEU A 187 5.36 0.15 6.67
C LEU A 187 5.83 1.61 6.80
N ASP A 188 7.13 1.83 6.57
CA ASP A 188 7.75 3.16 6.57
C ASP A 188 7.57 3.81 5.20
N LEU A 189 6.33 4.09 4.85
CA LEU A 189 5.86 4.47 3.52
C LEU A 189 6.24 5.91 3.14
N LYS A 190 7.51 6.24 3.23
CA LYS A 190 8.07 7.57 2.97
C LYS A 190 8.56 7.77 1.54
N ALA A 191 8.79 6.70 0.80
CA ALA A 191 9.30 6.80 -0.56
C ALA A 191 8.21 7.35 -1.48
N GLN A 192 8.63 8.25 -2.35
CA GLN A 192 7.82 8.82 -3.40
C GLN A 192 8.58 8.75 -4.71
N ASP A 193 7.87 8.83 -5.82
CA ASP A 193 8.52 8.95 -7.12
C ASP A 193 9.21 10.32 -7.20
N THR A 194 10.54 10.29 -7.18
CA THR A 194 11.39 11.48 -7.27
C THR A 194 11.76 11.82 -8.71
N ASN A 195 11.35 11.00 -9.67
CA ASN A 195 11.60 11.24 -11.07
C ASN A 195 10.62 12.30 -11.60
N VAL A 196 11.06 13.55 -11.57
CA VAL A 196 10.28 14.70 -12.00
C VAL A 196 10.93 15.34 -13.20
N SER A 197 10.20 15.42 -14.31
CA SER A 197 10.57 16.20 -15.48
C SER A 197 9.85 17.55 -15.41
N VAL A 198 10.61 18.62 -15.52
CA VAL A 198 10.08 19.99 -15.53
C VAL A 198 10.34 20.61 -16.91
N PRO A 199 9.38 20.51 -17.84
CA PRO A 199 9.50 21.18 -19.13
C PRO A 199 9.38 22.70 -18.94
N ILE A 200 10.09 23.45 -19.78
CA ILE A 200 10.02 24.92 -19.80
C ILE A 200 9.29 25.34 -21.06
N GLY A 201 8.12 25.92 -20.88
CA GLY A 201 7.37 26.54 -21.97
C GLY A 201 7.90 27.92 -22.31
N SER A 202 7.56 28.39 -23.50
CA SER A 202 7.88 29.78 -23.93
C SER A 202 6.66 30.66 -23.80
N ILE A 203 6.87 31.87 -23.25
CA ILE A 203 5.84 32.90 -23.23
C ILE A 203 5.90 33.67 -24.56
N SER A 204 4.79 33.63 -25.29
CA SER A 204 4.69 34.30 -26.60
C SER A 204 3.91 35.60 -26.49
N PRO A 205 4.34 36.69 -27.16
CA PRO A 205 3.57 37.90 -27.24
C PRO A 205 2.28 37.76 -28.07
N PHE A 206 2.15 36.70 -28.82
CA PHE A 206 0.97 36.42 -29.64
C PHE A 206 -0.10 35.57 -28.93
N GLY A 207 0.10 35.30 -27.68
CA GLY A 207 -0.81 34.47 -26.91
C GLY A 207 -0.52 32.96 -27.00
N GLY A 208 -1.19 32.22 -26.19
CA GLY A 208 -1.08 30.74 -26.08
C GLY A 208 -1.80 30.27 -24.85
N THR A 209 -1.87 28.93 -24.69
CA THR A 209 -2.43 28.33 -23.50
C THR A 209 -1.32 27.82 -22.59
N GLY A 210 -1.49 28.02 -21.31
CA GLY A 210 -0.56 27.52 -20.28
C GLY A 210 -1.28 26.73 -19.19
N THR A 211 -0.51 25.97 -18.44
CA THR A 211 -1.01 25.17 -17.32
C THR A 211 -0.51 25.76 -16.00
N PRO A 212 -1.39 26.07 -15.04
CA PRO A 212 -0.98 26.52 -13.71
C PRO A 212 0.00 25.54 -13.06
N GLY A 213 1.03 26.09 -12.41
CA GLY A 213 2.10 25.32 -11.79
C GLY A 213 3.29 25.03 -12.69
N ASN A 214 3.13 25.14 -14.01
CA ASN A 214 4.21 24.91 -14.97
C ASN A 214 5.15 26.12 -15.06
N LEU A 215 6.37 25.82 -15.52
CA LEU A 215 7.45 26.79 -15.69
C LEU A 215 7.50 27.30 -17.13
N TYR A 216 7.65 28.61 -17.28
CA TYR A 216 7.74 29.26 -18.57
C TYR A 216 8.91 30.26 -18.59
N SER A 217 9.44 30.51 -19.76
CA SER A 217 10.51 31.47 -19.95
C SER A 217 10.14 32.58 -20.97
N MET A 218 10.73 33.73 -20.78
CA MET A 218 10.66 34.84 -21.72
C MET A 218 11.97 35.59 -21.74
N ILE A 219 12.37 36.09 -22.92
CA ILE A 219 13.56 36.93 -23.07
C ILE A 219 13.11 38.39 -23.03
N LEU A 220 13.62 39.13 -22.06
CA LEU A 220 13.40 40.57 -21.91
C LEU A 220 14.76 41.27 -21.85
N ASN A 221 14.96 42.25 -22.73
CA ASN A 221 16.23 43.00 -22.80
C ASN A 221 17.48 42.11 -22.90
N GLY A 222 17.39 41.04 -23.69
CA GLY A 222 18.49 40.09 -23.87
C GLY A 222 18.70 39.13 -22.72
N GLN A 223 17.90 39.15 -21.68
CA GLN A 223 17.98 38.29 -20.53
C GLN A 223 16.80 37.32 -20.48
N THR A 224 17.08 36.03 -20.30
CA THR A 224 16.04 35.04 -20.09
C THR A 224 15.53 35.11 -18.65
N ARG A 225 14.22 35.19 -18.49
CA ARG A 225 13.53 35.28 -17.21
C ARG A 225 12.55 34.08 -17.10
N PHE A 226 12.44 33.53 -15.91
CA PHE A 226 11.61 32.35 -15.65
C PHE A 226 10.43 32.71 -14.75
N TYR A 227 9.26 32.18 -15.11
CA TYR A 227 7.99 32.43 -14.44
C TYR A 227 7.21 31.16 -14.24
N ILE A 228 6.52 31.06 -13.10
CA ILE A 228 5.54 29.99 -12.85
C ILE A 228 4.14 30.60 -13.07
N LEU A 229 3.31 29.91 -13.86
CA LEU A 229 1.93 30.30 -14.05
C LEU A 229 1.13 29.95 -12.79
N LYS A 230 0.49 30.94 -12.16
CA LYS A 230 -0.28 30.73 -10.92
C LYS A 230 -1.74 30.44 -11.21
N SER A 231 -2.33 31.23 -12.07
CA SER A 231 -3.72 31.05 -12.49
C SER A 231 -3.87 31.54 -13.91
N ALA A 232 -4.75 30.91 -14.64
CA ALA A 232 -5.09 31.34 -15.97
C ALA A 232 -6.39 32.14 -15.92
N SER A 233 -6.36 33.38 -16.38
CA SER A 233 -7.57 34.12 -16.73
C SER A 233 -7.85 33.96 -18.21
N TYR A 234 -9.11 33.80 -18.59
CA TYR A 234 -9.55 33.68 -19.99
C TYR A 234 -8.76 32.63 -20.81
N GLY A 235 -8.87 31.37 -20.43
CA GLY A 235 -8.38 30.25 -21.23
C GLY A 235 -6.89 30.03 -21.18
N ASN A 236 -6.23 30.33 -20.08
CA ASN A 236 -4.81 30.04 -19.84
C ASN A 236 -3.86 30.70 -20.85
N THR A 237 -4.10 31.96 -21.19
CA THR A 237 -3.33 32.66 -22.23
C THR A 237 -1.96 33.11 -21.73
N LEU A 238 -0.91 32.80 -22.48
CA LEU A 238 0.48 33.20 -22.21
C LEU A 238 0.76 34.57 -22.87
N TRP A 239 0.23 35.63 -22.32
CA TRP A 239 0.47 36.96 -22.84
C TRP A 239 1.62 37.64 -22.10
N GLY A 240 2.60 38.13 -22.84
CA GLY A 240 3.78 38.78 -22.25
C GLY A 240 3.48 40.02 -21.39
N ASN A 241 2.40 40.71 -21.67
CA ASN A 241 2.00 41.91 -20.91
C ASN A 241 1.32 41.56 -19.55
N SER A 242 0.91 40.32 -19.33
CA SER A 242 0.35 39.90 -18.05
C SER A 242 1.42 39.49 -17.01
N LEU A 243 2.70 39.50 -17.37
CA LEU A 243 3.82 39.12 -16.51
C LEU A 243 3.96 39.97 -15.24
N ASN A 244 3.43 41.19 -15.26
CA ASN A 244 3.43 42.09 -14.10
C ASN A 244 2.25 41.83 -13.15
N ASP A 245 1.33 40.95 -13.51
CA ASP A 245 0.22 40.58 -12.65
C ASP A 245 0.61 39.46 -11.70
N PRO A 246 0.80 39.77 -10.40
CA PRO A 246 1.21 38.75 -9.42
C PRO A 246 0.13 37.71 -9.14
N ALA A 247 -1.10 37.92 -9.58
CA ALA A 247 -2.17 36.93 -9.50
C ALA A 247 -2.03 35.85 -10.57
N GLN A 248 -1.39 36.15 -11.68
CA GLN A 248 -1.20 35.21 -12.80
C GLN A 248 0.18 34.56 -12.82
N TRP A 249 1.23 35.33 -12.53
CA TRP A 249 2.61 34.90 -12.70
C TRP A 249 3.43 35.11 -11.43
N GLU A 250 4.31 34.17 -11.18
CA GLU A 250 5.36 34.26 -10.16
C GLU A 250 6.72 34.27 -10.85
N PHE A 251 7.47 35.36 -10.67
CA PHE A 251 8.83 35.44 -11.15
C PHE A 251 9.75 34.60 -10.27
N VAL A 252 10.51 33.67 -10.88
CA VAL A 252 11.40 32.74 -10.16
C VAL A 252 12.87 32.90 -10.56
N GLY A 253 13.22 34.05 -11.10
CA GLY A 253 14.62 34.40 -11.36
C GLY A 253 15.06 34.26 -12.81
N THR A 254 16.37 34.37 -12.99
CA THR A 254 17.03 34.31 -14.30
C THR A 254 17.92 33.09 -14.45
N ASP A 255 18.06 32.30 -13.38
CA ASP A 255 18.84 31.06 -13.38
C ASP A 255 17.91 29.88 -13.70
N LYS A 256 18.15 29.25 -14.84
CA LYS A 256 17.36 28.10 -15.30
C LYS A 256 17.35 26.96 -14.29
N ASN A 257 18.49 26.60 -13.74
CA ASN A 257 18.61 25.45 -12.86
C ASN A 257 17.86 25.69 -11.53
N LYS A 258 17.95 26.91 -10.99
CA LYS A 258 17.21 27.29 -9.79
C LYS A 258 15.70 27.32 -10.01
N ALA A 259 15.26 27.83 -11.16
CA ALA A 259 13.86 27.86 -11.53
C ALA A 259 13.28 26.45 -11.67
N VAL A 260 13.99 25.56 -12.37
CA VAL A 260 13.62 24.13 -12.49
C VAL A 260 13.56 23.45 -11.12
N GLN A 261 14.55 23.70 -10.26
CA GLN A 261 14.60 23.11 -8.93
C GLN A 261 13.42 23.59 -8.05
N THR A 262 13.05 24.87 -8.16
CA THR A 262 11.89 25.42 -7.44
C THR A 262 10.60 24.67 -7.79
N VAL A 263 10.34 24.44 -9.08
CA VAL A 263 9.17 23.71 -9.53
C VAL A 263 9.24 22.24 -9.10
N LYS A 264 10.40 21.62 -9.26
CA LYS A 264 10.64 20.24 -8.84
C LYS A 264 10.37 20.05 -7.35
N ASP A 265 10.87 20.93 -6.51
CA ASP A 265 10.66 20.87 -5.05
C ASP A 265 9.18 20.99 -4.68
N ARG A 266 8.44 21.84 -5.38
CA ARG A 266 6.98 21.98 -5.16
C ARG A 266 6.22 20.75 -5.57
N ILE A 267 6.57 20.12 -6.69
CA ILE A 267 5.97 18.87 -7.14
C ILE A 267 6.24 17.76 -6.12
N LEU A 268 7.48 17.65 -5.66
CA LEU A 268 7.85 16.62 -4.67
C LEU A 268 7.17 16.86 -3.32
N ALA A 269 7.06 18.11 -2.88
CA ALA A 269 6.31 18.44 -1.65
C ALA A 269 4.83 18.07 -1.77
N GLY A 270 4.22 18.31 -2.94
CA GLY A 270 2.84 17.89 -3.20
C GLY A 270 2.69 16.38 -3.18
N ARG A 271 3.60 15.65 -3.79
CA ARG A 271 3.61 14.18 -3.78
C ARG A 271 3.79 13.61 -2.37
N ALA A 272 4.61 14.23 -1.54
CA ALA A 272 4.82 13.80 -0.15
C ALA A 272 3.55 13.90 0.71
N LYS A 273 2.61 14.76 0.35
CA LYS A 273 1.31 14.90 1.03
C LYS A 273 0.24 13.96 0.52
N GLN A 274 0.48 13.25 -0.59
CA GLN A 274 -0.49 12.31 -1.13
C GLN A 274 -0.69 11.15 -0.16
N PRO A 275 -1.93 10.71 0.10
CA PRO A 275 -2.17 9.53 0.91
C PRO A 275 -1.62 8.28 0.22
N VAL A 276 -1.29 7.28 1.02
CA VAL A 276 -0.92 5.94 0.54
C VAL A 276 -2.11 5.04 0.73
N ILE A 277 -2.61 4.46 -0.35
CA ILE A 277 -3.65 3.44 -0.30
C ILE A 277 -3.01 2.09 -0.64
N PHE A 278 -3.14 1.14 0.28
CA PHE A 278 -2.78 -0.25 0.02
C PHE A 278 -4.06 -1.06 -0.13
N HIS A 279 -4.28 -1.57 -1.33
CA HIS A 279 -5.47 -2.34 -1.68
C HIS A 279 -5.36 -3.81 -1.31
N GLY A 280 -4.18 -4.27 -0.94
CA GLY A 280 -3.93 -5.66 -0.61
C GLY A 280 -4.36 -6.03 0.81
N GLN A 281 -4.16 -7.30 1.12
CA GLN A 281 -4.46 -7.87 2.43
C GLN A 281 -3.19 -8.05 3.25
N LEU A 282 -3.32 -7.87 4.55
CA LEU A 282 -2.30 -8.22 5.55
C LEU A 282 -2.86 -9.36 6.39
N THR A 283 -2.22 -10.52 6.36
CA THR A 283 -2.75 -11.71 7.03
C THR A 283 -1.69 -12.53 7.75
N GLY A 284 -2.10 -13.33 8.72
CA GLY A 284 -1.26 -14.31 9.38
C GLY A 284 -0.61 -13.83 10.68
N ASN A 285 0.48 -14.46 11.03
CA ASN A 285 1.17 -14.26 12.30
C ASN A 285 2.20 -13.15 12.20
N MET A 286 1.75 -11.90 12.33
CA MET A 286 2.67 -10.75 12.26
C MET A 286 2.20 -9.57 13.09
N ASP A 287 3.17 -8.74 13.48
CA ASP A 287 2.95 -7.38 13.93
C ASP A 287 3.26 -6.42 12.79
N VAL A 288 2.44 -5.39 12.68
CA VAL A 288 2.57 -4.34 11.66
C VAL A 288 2.79 -3.01 12.35
N THR A 289 3.79 -2.28 11.92
CA THR A 289 4.10 -0.94 12.43
C THR A 289 4.05 0.08 11.31
N ILE A 290 3.30 1.15 11.52
CA ILE A 290 3.29 2.35 10.70
C ILE A 290 3.92 3.45 11.54
N PRO A 291 5.19 3.83 11.28
CA PRO A 291 5.86 4.88 12.03
C PRO A 291 5.36 6.26 11.62
N GLN A 292 5.84 7.30 12.28
CA GLN A 292 5.62 8.66 11.85
C GLN A 292 6.16 8.86 10.43
N LEU A 293 5.27 9.24 9.50
CA LEU A 293 5.62 9.46 8.11
C LEU A 293 5.82 10.95 7.81
N PRO A 294 6.73 11.31 6.88
CA PRO A 294 6.97 12.70 6.51
C PRO A 294 5.70 13.42 6.06
N GLY A 295 5.52 14.68 6.49
CA GLY A 295 4.39 15.51 6.08
C GLY A 295 3.03 15.07 6.62
N GLY A 296 3.00 14.17 7.60
CA GLY A 296 1.75 13.63 8.13
C GLY A 296 1.00 12.77 7.11
N ARG A 297 1.73 12.06 6.25
CA ARG A 297 1.15 11.22 5.19
C ARG A 297 0.09 10.29 5.76
N LYS A 298 -1.07 10.24 5.11
CA LYS A 298 -2.18 9.37 5.48
C LYS A 298 -1.99 7.98 4.88
N VAL A 299 -2.38 6.96 5.63
CA VAL A 299 -2.35 5.56 5.18
C VAL A 299 -3.77 5.01 5.21
N ILE A 300 -4.19 4.47 4.09
CA ILE A 300 -5.52 3.88 3.92
C ILE A 300 -5.36 2.40 3.58
N LEU A 301 -6.03 1.56 4.34
CA LEU A 301 -6.12 0.13 4.09
C LEU A 301 -7.58 -0.21 3.73
N ASP A 302 -7.78 -0.77 2.54
CA ASP A 302 -9.11 -1.13 2.03
C ASP A 302 -9.20 -2.59 1.55
N GLY A 303 -8.20 -3.40 1.88
CA GLY A 303 -8.09 -4.79 1.44
C GLY A 303 -8.36 -5.84 2.50
N SER A 304 -8.77 -5.48 3.68
CA SER A 304 -8.88 -6.34 4.87
C SER A 304 -7.54 -6.64 5.55
N VAL A 305 -7.61 -6.77 6.86
CA VAL A 305 -6.49 -7.17 7.72
C VAL A 305 -6.97 -8.33 8.60
N LYS A 306 -6.18 -9.39 8.67
CA LYS A 306 -6.49 -10.54 9.52
C LYS A 306 -5.22 -11.02 10.23
N LEU A 307 -4.98 -10.45 11.40
CA LEU A 307 -3.81 -10.71 12.26
C LEU A 307 -4.28 -11.14 13.66
N PRO A 308 -4.82 -12.34 13.84
CA PRO A 308 -5.53 -12.72 15.09
C PRO A 308 -4.71 -12.52 16.36
N GLU A 309 -3.39 -12.72 16.29
CA GLU A 309 -2.46 -12.57 17.42
C GLU A 309 -1.53 -11.37 17.24
N GLY A 310 -1.77 -10.54 16.24
CA GLY A 310 -0.89 -9.43 15.89
C GLY A 310 -1.33 -8.09 16.46
N THR A 311 -0.36 -7.20 16.60
CA THR A 311 -0.56 -5.78 16.91
C THR A 311 -0.27 -4.96 15.69
N LEU A 312 -1.21 -4.06 15.33
CA LEU A 312 -0.97 -3.01 14.37
C LEU A 312 -0.76 -1.70 15.15
N SER A 313 0.38 -1.08 14.96
CA SER A 313 0.74 0.16 15.66
C SER A 313 0.87 1.30 14.67
N GLU A 314 0.30 2.46 15.02
CA GLU A 314 0.50 3.71 14.28
C GLU A 314 1.04 4.77 15.22
N ASP A 315 2.13 5.43 14.80
CA ASP A 315 2.71 6.59 15.47
C ASP A 315 2.55 7.82 14.60
N SER A 316 1.72 8.74 15.03
CA SER A 316 1.42 10.01 14.38
C SER A 316 0.81 9.88 12.98
N GLY A 317 0.03 10.84 12.55
CA GLY A 317 -0.63 10.83 11.24
C GLY A 317 -2.00 10.17 11.26
N THR A 318 -2.56 9.94 10.06
CA THR A 318 -3.92 9.42 9.89
C THR A 318 -3.90 8.02 9.32
N LEU A 319 -4.65 7.12 9.95
CA LEU A 319 -4.91 5.75 9.48
C LEU A 319 -6.40 5.57 9.26
N ILE A 320 -6.76 5.06 8.09
CA ILE A 320 -8.16 4.79 7.74
C ILE A 320 -8.31 3.32 7.33
N PHE A 321 -9.25 2.65 8.00
CA PHE A 321 -9.75 1.35 7.57
C PHE A 321 -11.09 1.57 6.87
N GLN A 322 -11.16 1.22 5.60
CA GLN A 322 -12.37 1.42 4.80
C GLN A 322 -12.72 0.20 3.97
N GLY A 323 -13.97 0.15 3.50
CA GLY A 323 -14.39 -0.80 2.50
C GLY A 323 -13.74 -0.54 1.16
N HIS A 324 -13.87 -1.50 0.26
CA HIS A 324 -13.35 -1.39 -1.10
C HIS A 324 -14.35 -0.67 -2.00
N PRO A 325 -14.01 0.47 -2.60
CA PRO A 325 -14.85 1.09 -3.63
C PRO A 325 -14.74 0.31 -4.93
N VAL A 326 -15.89 -0.01 -5.51
CA VAL A 326 -15.96 -0.59 -6.86
C VAL A 326 -16.27 0.54 -7.83
N ILE A 327 -15.28 1.00 -8.57
CA ILE A 327 -15.45 2.07 -9.54
C ILE A 327 -15.93 1.47 -10.86
N HIS A 328 -17.13 1.84 -11.27
CA HIS A 328 -17.64 1.51 -12.59
C HIS A 328 -17.03 2.49 -13.60
N ALA A 329 -16.37 1.96 -14.65
CA ALA A 329 -15.86 2.79 -15.73
C ALA A 329 -17.03 3.57 -16.34
N SER A 330 -16.98 4.92 -16.25
CA SER A 330 -17.92 5.73 -17.00
C SER A 330 -17.49 5.73 -18.47
N VAL A 331 -18.43 5.51 -19.37
CA VAL A 331 -18.20 5.48 -20.82
C VAL A 331 -17.90 6.88 -21.38
N SER A 332 -18.03 7.92 -20.59
CA SER A 332 -17.69 9.31 -20.97
C SER A 332 -16.88 9.98 -19.87
N GLY A 333 -15.61 10.09 -20.09
CA GLY A 333 -14.50 10.44 -19.23
C GLY A 333 -14.49 11.73 -18.42
N SER A 334 -15.57 12.31 -17.95
CA SER A 334 -15.46 13.60 -17.29
C SER A 334 -16.32 13.85 -16.05
N ALA A 335 -17.16 12.93 -15.63
CA ALA A 335 -17.92 13.12 -14.40
C ALA A 335 -17.37 12.25 -13.27
N PRO A 336 -17.27 12.76 -12.04
CA PRO A 336 -17.01 11.90 -10.90
C PRO A 336 -18.10 10.85 -10.84
N VAL A 337 -17.70 9.56 -10.81
CA VAL A 337 -18.64 8.47 -10.62
C VAL A 337 -19.25 8.67 -9.25
N SER A 338 -20.56 8.89 -9.17
CA SER A 338 -21.25 8.89 -7.89
C SER A 338 -21.23 7.46 -7.36
N LEU A 339 -20.48 7.24 -6.31
CA LEU A 339 -20.47 5.98 -5.60
C LEU A 339 -21.80 5.87 -4.83
N ASN A 340 -22.52 4.81 -5.06
CA ASN A 340 -23.72 4.48 -4.28
C ASN A 340 -23.46 3.19 -3.49
N GLN A 341 -24.42 2.77 -2.70
CA GLN A 341 -24.29 1.57 -1.84
C GLN A 341 -23.81 0.31 -2.60
N LYS A 342 -24.14 0.16 -3.86
CA LYS A 342 -23.77 -0.98 -4.69
C LYS A 342 -22.29 -0.97 -5.05
N ASP A 343 -21.65 0.17 -4.91
CA ASP A 343 -20.29 0.41 -5.37
C ASP A 343 -19.26 0.20 -4.27
N TRP A 344 -19.66 -0.35 -3.14
CA TRP A 344 -18.79 -0.63 -2.02
C TRP A 344 -18.84 -2.09 -1.60
N GLU A 345 -17.69 -2.69 -1.43
CA GLU A 345 -17.54 -3.97 -0.76
C GLU A 345 -17.10 -3.74 0.69
N ASN A 346 -17.78 -4.41 1.62
CA ASN A 346 -17.39 -4.35 3.03
C ASN A 346 -16.05 -5.01 3.25
N ARG A 347 -15.26 -4.48 4.19
CA ARG A 347 -13.98 -5.05 4.61
C ARG A 347 -13.97 -5.32 6.10
N GLN A 348 -13.26 -6.37 6.47
CA GLN A 348 -13.07 -6.79 7.85
C GLN A 348 -11.63 -6.56 8.29
N PHE A 349 -11.48 -5.97 9.46
CA PHE A 349 -10.21 -5.72 10.09
C PHE A 349 -10.20 -6.43 11.43
N ILE A 350 -9.29 -7.40 11.57
CA ILE A 350 -9.19 -8.25 12.75
C ILE A 350 -7.73 -8.23 13.20
N MET A 351 -7.50 -7.90 14.46
CA MET A 351 -6.19 -7.98 15.10
C MET A 351 -6.38 -8.15 16.60
N LYS A 352 -5.33 -8.50 17.31
CA LYS A 352 -5.38 -8.56 18.76
C LYS A 352 -5.46 -7.16 19.37
N THR A 353 -4.59 -6.28 18.89
CA THR A 353 -4.50 -4.90 19.39
C THR A 353 -4.21 -3.93 18.26
N LEU A 354 -4.92 -2.82 18.24
CA LEU A 354 -4.60 -1.60 17.50
C LEU A 354 -4.02 -0.60 18.49
N SER A 355 -2.74 -0.25 18.33
CA SER A 355 -2.03 0.66 19.21
C SER A 355 -1.81 2.00 18.51
N LEU A 356 -2.36 3.07 19.08
CA LEU A 356 -2.34 4.41 18.50
C LEU A 356 -1.59 5.36 19.43
N LYS A 357 -0.67 6.13 18.85
CA LYS A 357 0.07 7.18 19.56
C LYS A 357 0.09 8.44 18.70
N ASP A 358 -0.38 9.56 19.25
CA ASP A 358 -0.44 10.85 18.56
C ASP A 358 -1.08 10.74 17.17
N ALA A 359 -2.07 9.87 17.03
CA ALA A 359 -2.64 9.45 15.76
C ALA A 359 -4.10 9.86 15.62
N ASP A 360 -4.57 9.87 14.35
CA ASP A 360 -5.95 10.05 13.96
C ASP A 360 -6.40 8.79 13.22
N PHE A 361 -7.32 8.04 13.83
CA PHE A 361 -7.79 6.77 13.30
C PHE A 361 -9.27 6.84 12.93
N HIS A 362 -9.61 6.36 11.75
CA HIS A 362 -10.98 6.28 11.26
C HIS A 362 -11.34 4.87 10.83
N LEU A 363 -12.42 4.34 11.40
CA LEU A 363 -13.12 3.19 10.86
C LEU A 363 -14.30 3.69 10.03
N SER A 364 -14.25 3.50 8.72
CA SER A 364 -15.30 3.98 7.82
C SER A 364 -16.58 3.14 7.95
N ARG A 365 -17.70 3.68 7.51
CA ARG A 365 -19.03 3.02 7.66
C ARG A 365 -19.16 1.67 6.95
N ASN A 366 -18.32 1.40 5.98
CA ASN A 366 -18.30 0.14 5.22
C ASN A 366 -17.19 -0.82 5.66
N ALA A 367 -16.74 -0.68 6.88
CA ALA A 367 -15.70 -1.52 7.45
C ALA A 367 -16.06 -1.95 8.86
N SER A 368 -15.62 -3.14 9.25
CA SER A 368 -15.77 -3.65 10.62
C SER A 368 -14.39 -3.88 11.25
N LEU A 369 -14.29 -3.66 12.55
CA LEU A 369 -13.07 -3.85 13.32
C LEU A 369 -13.36 -4.72 14.54
N ASN A 370 -12.64 -5.82 14.66
CA ASN A 370 -12.60 -6.66 15.83
C ASN A 370 -11.16 -6.62 16.37
N SER A 371 -10.95 -5.85 17.41
CA SER A 371 -9.63 -5.61 18.01
C SER A 371 -9.80 -4.85 19.31
N ASP A 372 -8.91 -5.10 20.28
CA ASP A 372 -8.71 -4.12 21.34
C ASP A 372 -8.02 -2.89 20.76
N ILE A 373 -8.26 -1.72 21.34
CA ILE A 373 -7.60 -0.47 20.98
C ILE A 373 -6.94 0.11 22.21
N LYS A 374 -5.67 0.46 22.10
CA LYS A 374 -4.91 1.25 23.07
C LYS A 374 -4.58 2.60 22.45
N SER A 375 -5.12 3.66 23.02
CA SER A 375 -5.01 5.01 22.47
C SER A 375 -4.26 5.91 23.43
N ASP A 376 -3.15 6.46 22.95
CA ASP A 376 -2.34 7.46 23.66
C ASP A 376 -2.39 8.77 22.86
N ASN A 377 -3.00 9.80 23.42
CA ASN A 377 -3.14 11.12 22.80
C ASN A 377 -3.61 11.04 21.35
N SER A 378 -4.62 10.22 21.09
CA SER A 378 -5.09 9.93 19.74
C SER A 378 -6.58 10.20 19.60
N HIS A 379 -7.03 10.38 18.35
CA HIS A 379 -8.42 10.57 18.00
C HIS A 379 -8.95 9.35 17.26
N ILE A 380 -10.04 8.77 17.74
CA ILE A 380 -10.67 7.60 17.15
C ILE A 380 -12.08 7.96 16.71
N THR A 381 -12.40 7.71 15.43
CA THR A 381 -13.74 7.83 14.90
C THR A 381 -14.21 6.47 14.39
N LEU A 382 -15.24 5.90 15.01
CA LEU A 382 -15.86 4.66 14.57
C LEU A 382 -17.15 5.00 13.82
N GLY A 383 -17.31 4.49 12.61
CA GLY A 383 -18.40 4.85 11.71
C GLY A 383 -18.17 6.19 11.03
N SER A 384 -16.94 6.40 10.56
CA SER A 384 -16.52 7.64 9.91
C SER A 384 -17.03 7.75 8.48
N ASP A 385 -17.37 8.96 8.05
CA ASP A 385 -17.69 9.29 6.66
C ASP A 385 -16.46 9.50 5.78
N ARG A 386 -15.25 9.48 6.36
CA ARG A 386 -14.00 9.67 5.61
C ARG A 386 -13.67 8.43 4.82
N VAL A 387 -13.63 8.58 3.51
CA VAL A 387 -13.22 7.54 2.57
C VAL A 387 -12.38 8.15 1.45
N PHE A 388 -11.48 7.34 0.91
CA PHE A 388 -10.65 7.71 -0.22
C PHE A 388 -10.94 6.77 -1.39
N VAL A 389 -11.01 7.31 -2.57
CA VAL A 389 -11.28 6.55 -3.80
C VAL A 389 -10.24 6.92 -4.84
N ASP A 390 -9.63 5.92 -5.45
CA ASP A 390 -8.79 6.13 -6.63
C ASP A 390 -9.69 6.56 -7.80
N LYS A 391 -9.38 7.70 -8.38
CA LYS A 391 -10.07 8.20 -9.56
C LYS A 391 -9.19 7.98 -10.78
N ASN A 392 -9.70 7.24 -11.75
CA ASN A 392 -9.08 7.18 -13.07
C ASN A 392 -9.41 8.47 -13.82
N ASP A 393 -8.41 9.26 -14.17
CA ASP A 393 -8.56 10.52 -14.91
C ASP A 393 -8.68 10.33 -16.43
N GLY A 394 -8.77 9.09 -16.89
CA GLY A 394 -8.83 8.76 -18.32
C GLY A 394 -7.47 8.70 -19.01
N THR A 395 -6.39 9.01 -18.32
CA THR A 395 -5.01 8.94 -18.86
C THR A 395 -4.29 7.64 -18.46
N GLY A 396 -4.96 6.76 -17.71
CA GLY A 396 -4.37 5.57 -17.11
C GLY A 396 -3.72 5.84 -15.76
N ASN A 397 -3.72 7.08 -15.29
CA ASN A 397 -3.28 7.46 -13.96
C ASN A 397 -4.45 7.44 -12.99
N TYR A 398 -4.21 6.94 -11.79
CA TYR A 398 -5.16 7.03 -10.70
C TYR A 398 -4.92 8.30 -9.92
N VAL A 399 -5.96 9.12 -9.82
CA VAL A 399 -5.96 10.30 -8.94
C VAL A 399 -6.72 9.92 -7.68
N ILE A 400 -6.10 10.12 -6.53
CA ILE A 400 -6.75 9.89 -5.25
C ILE A 400 -7.72 11.04 -5.00
N LEU A 401 -9.01 10.72 -4.81
CA LEU A 401 -10.00 11.72 -4.45
C LEU A 401 -9.72 12.24 -3.04
N GLU A 402 -9.77 13.56 -2.90
CA GLU A 402 -9.48 14.24 -1.66
C GLU A 402 -10.50 13.95 -0.56
N GLU A 403 -10.10 14.21 0.68
CA GLU A 403 -10.94 14.28 1.86
C GLU A 403 -12.24 15.04 1.62
N GLY A 404 -13.34 14.48 2.05
CA GLY A 404 -14.62 15.15 2.01
C GLY A 404 -15.60 14.62 0.96
N THR A 405 -15.23 13.59 0.21
CA THR A 405 -16.26 12.82 -0.50
C THR A 405 -17.07 12.10 0.56
N SER A 406 -18.23 12.64 0.88
CA SER A 406 -19.15 11.98 1.80
C SER A 406 -19.52 10.60 1.25
N VAL A 407 -19.42 9.59 2.10
CA VAL A 407 -20.09 8.31 1.82
C VAL A 407 -21.56 8.67 1.63
N PRO A 408 -22.18 8.37 0.48
CA PRO A 408 -23.58 8.70 0.28
C PRO A 408 -24.43 8.12 1.43
N ASP A 409 -25.45 8.87 1.88
CA ASP A 409 -26.37 8.41 2.92
C ASP A 409 -27.02 7.05 2.59
N THR A 410 -26.96 6.65 1.32
CA THR A 410 -27.43 5.37 0.82
C THR A 410 -26.47 4.21 1.06
N VAL A 411 -25.25 4.46 1.49
CA VAL A 411 -24.33 3.38 1.89
C VAL A 411 -24.85 2.81 3.20
N ASN A 412 -25.21 1.52 3.15
CA ASN A 412 -25.59 0.79 4.35
C ASN A 412 -24.49 0.92 5.37
N ASP A 413 -24.80 1.54 6.51
CA ASP A 413 -23.88 1.58 7.61
C ASP A 413 -23.72 0.16 8.16
N ARG A 414 -22.65 -0.49 7.77
CA ARG A 414 -22.27 -1.81 8.25
C ARG A 414 -21.04 -1.73 9.16
N SER A 415 -20.65 -0.52 9.55
CA SER A 415 -19.57 -0.39 10.49
C SER A 415 -19.95 -1.02 11.82
N GLN A 416 -19.05 -1.84 12.31
CA GLN A 416 -19.21 -2.54 13.57
C GLN A 416 -17.86 -2.60 14.26
N TYR A 417 -17.88 -2.26 15.53
CA TYR A 417 -16.71 -2.41 16.38
C TYR A 417 -16.99 -3.42 17.47
N GLU A 418 -16.04 -4.31 17.69
CA GLU A 418 -16.06 -5.25 18.81
C GLU A 418 -14.67 -5.33 19.45
N GLY A 419 -14.59 -5.10 20.75
CA GLY A 419 -13.35 -5.13 21.53
C GLY A 419 -13.37 -4.21 22.73
N ASN A 420 -12.22 -4.05 23.38
CA ASN A 420 -12.04 -3.19 24.53
C ASN A 420 -11.12 -2.02 24.17
N ILE A 421 -11.59 -0.80 24.44
CA ILE A 421 -10.83 0.42 24.17
C ILE A 421 -10.32 1.01 25.47
N THR A 422 -9.02 1.27 25.53
CA THR A 422 -8.37 2.05 26.59
C THR A 422 -7.90 3.38 26.00
N LEU A 423 -8.36 4.48 26.61
CA LEU A 423 -8.04 5.84 26.19
C LEU A 423 -7.17 6.51 27.28
N ASP A 424 -6.01 7.04 26.87
CA ASP A 424 -5.10 7.77 27.73
C ASP A 424 -4.71 9.12 27.12
N HIS A 425 -4.26 10.05 27.95
CA HIS A 425 -3.59 11.30 27.55
C HIS A 425 -4.37 12.14 26.54
N ASN A 426 -5.54 12.61 26.93
CA ASN A 426 -6.38 13.48 26.07
C ASN A 426 -6.79 12.84 24.76
N SER A 427 -7.02 11.55 24.75
CA SER A 427 -7.61 10.87 23.61
C SER A 427 -9.10 11.20 23.46
N THR A 428 -9.61 11.11 22.24
CA THR A 428 -11.02 11.24 21.94
C THR A 428 -11.54 10.01 21.24
N LEU A 429 -12.76 9.59 21.55
CA LEU A 429 -13.45 8.48 20.91
C LEU A 429 -14.85 8.92 20.50
N ASP A 430 -15.10 8.95 19.20
CA ASP A 430 -16.40 9.24 18.61
C ASP A 430 -17.00 7.94 18.08
N ILE A 431 -18.12 7.51 18.67
CA ILE A 431 -18.77 6.25 18.33
C ILE A 431 -20.02 6.52 17.49
N GLY A 432 -19.90 6.34 16.18
CA GLY A 432 -21.00 6.39 15.22
C GLY A 432 -21.36 5.02 14.64
N SER A 433 -20.63 3.98 15.02
CA SER A 433 -20.86 2.60 14.59
C SER A 433 -21.61 1.79 15.65
N ARG A 434 -22.09 0.61 15.28
CA ARG A 434 -22.44 -0.42 16.25
C ARG A 434 -21.20 -0.76 17.08
N PHE A 435 -21.37 -0.88 18.38
CA PHE A 435 -20.30 -1.10 19.33
C PHE A 435 -20.66 -2.16 20.34
N THR A 436 -19.79 -3.14 20.51
CA THR A 436 -19.90 -4.14 21.58
C THR A 436 -18.54 -4.31 22.23
N GLY A 437 -18.46 -4.10 23.54
CA GLY A 437 -17.22 -4.32 24.28
C GLY A 437 -17.08 -3.43 25.50
N GLY A 438 -15.87 -2.96 25.76
CA GLY A 438 -15.53 -2.17 26.95
C GLY A 438 -14.88 -0.82 26.60
N ILE A 439 -15.01 0.12 27.51
CA ILE A 439 -14.35 1.42 27.46
C ILE A 439 -13.73 1.71 28.83
N GLU A 440 -12.43 1.97 28.85
CA GLU A 440 -11.69 2.55 29.95
C GLU A 440 -11.07 3.87 29.48
N ALA A 441 -11.52 4.98 30.04
CA ALA A 441 -11.06 6.31 29.63
C ALA A 441 -10.36 7.00 30.80
N TYR A 442 -9.15 7.50 30.53
CA TYR A 442 -8.34 8.28 31.46
C TYR A 442 -8.01 9.62 30.82
N ASP A 443 -8.43 10.72 31.46
CA ASP A 443 -8.21 12.09 30.96
C ASP A 443 -8.58 12.25 29.49
N SER A 444 -9.70 11.68 29.08
CA SER A 444 -10.11 11.58 27.70
C SER A 444 -11.60 11.92 27.52
N ALA A 445 -12.07 12.00 26.28
CA ALA A 445 -13.46 12.33 25.98
C ALA A 445 -14.08 11.28 25.06
N VAL A 446 -15.31 10.84 25.39
CA VAL A 446 -16.09 9.89 24.61
C VAL A 446 -17.37 10.52 24.18
N SER A 447 -17.69 10.45 22.88
CA SER A 447 -18.95 10.90 22.28
C SER A 447 -19.66 9.75 21.59
N ILE A 448 -20.95 9.60 21.80
CA ILE A 448 -21.78 8.55 21.24
C ILE A 448 -22.89 9.18 20.40
N THR A 449 -22.94 8.87 19.13
CA THR A 449 -24.04 9.20 18.20
C THR A 449 -24.75 7.94 17.71
N SER A 450 -24.13 6.78 17.84
CA SER A 450 -24.70 5.49 17.43
C SER A 450 -25.93 5.12 18.27
N PRO A 451 -27.00 4.60 17.66
CA PRO A 451 -28.16 4.09 18.39
C PRO A 451 -27.93 2.71 19.01
N ASP A 452 -26.76 2.12 18.85
CA ASP A 452 -26.51 0.73 19.24
C ASP A 452 -25.11 0.56 19.85
N VAL A 453 -24.95 1.01 21.08
CA VAL A 453 -23.70 0.86 21.85
C VAL A 453 -23.97 0.01 23.07
N LEU A 454 -23.31 -1.15 23.15
CA LEU A 454 -23.42 -2.11 24.23
C LEU A 454 -22.08 -2.27 24.95
N LEU A 455 -22.03 -1.85 26.22
CA LEU A 455 -20.88 -2.11 27.09
C LEU A 455 -21.13 -3.41 27.87
N THR A 456 -20.32 -4.42 27.59
CA THR A 456 -20.35 -5.74 28.22
C THR A 456 -19.44 -5.83 29.44
N ALA A 457 -18.43 -4.97 29.50
CA ALA A 457 -17.58 -4.77 30.66
C ALA A 457 -17.99 -3.50 31.41
N PRO A 458 -17.61 -3.33 32.70
CA PRO A 458 -17.87 -2.07 33.39
C PRO A 458 -17.24 -0.89 32.62
N GLY A 459 -18.05 0.15 32.36
CA GLY A 459 -17.57 1.38 31.75
C GLY A 459 -16.81 2.21 32.80
N ALA A 460 -15.55 2.53 32.57
CA ALA A 460 -14.73 3.30 33.50
C ALA A 460 -14.27 4.62 32.84
N PHE A 461 -14.58 5.74 33.53
CA PHE A 461 -14.27 7.09 33.03
C PHE A 461 -13.63 7.90 34.16
N ALA A 462 -12.29 7.95 34.17
CA ALA A 462 -11.53 8.70 35.16
C ALA A 462 -11.03 10.02 34.57
N GLY A 463 -11.38 11.15 35.16
CA GLY A 463 -11.06 12.48 34.64
C GLY A 463 -11.58 12.71 33.23
N SER A 464 -12.61 12.00 32.82
CA SER A 464 -13.06 11.89 31.43
C SER A 464 -14.51 12.28 31.27
N SER A 465 -14.89 12.81 30.10
CA SER A 465 -16.26 13.14 29.76
C SER A 465 -16.89 12.04 28.90
N LEU A 466 -18.19 11.83 29.11
CA LEU A 466 -19.03 10.98 28.28
C LEU A 466 -20.24 11.80 27.82
N THR A 467 -20.41 11.92 26.52
CA THR A 467 -21.57 12.63 25.92
C THR A 467 -22.33 11.68 25.02
N VAL A 468 -23.61 11.48 25.31
CA VAL A 468 -24.52 10.76 24.41
C VAL A 468 -25.37 11.81 23.69
N HIS A 469 -25.13 11.96 22.39
CA HIS A 469 -25.82 12.96 21.56
C HIS A 469 -27.20 12.50 21.16
N ASP A 470 -27.97 13.39 20.53
CA ASP A 470 -29.29 13.08 20.03
C ASP A 470 -29.27 11.84 19.12
N GLY A 471 -30.16 10.91 19.38
CA GLY A 471 -30.26 9.65 18.67
C GLY A 471 -29.30 8.57 19.15
N GLY A 472 -28.34 8.89 20.00
CA GLY A 472 -27.39 7.93 20.58
C GLY A 472 -28.06 7.08 21.67
N HIS A 473 -27.79 5.78 21.68
CA HIS A 473 -28.27 4.87 22.72
C HIS A 473 -27.09 4.09 23.28
N LEU A 474 -26.93 4.16 24.60
CA LEU A 474 -25.90 3.42 25.34
C LEU A 474 -26.59 2.46 26.32
N THR A 475 -26.22 1.20 26.23
CA THR A 475 -26.59 0.20 27.24
C THR A 475 -25.30 -0.31 27.92
N ALA A 476 -25.24 -0.13 29.24
CA ALA A 476 -24.13 -0.62 30.05
C ALA A 476 -24.63 -1.77 30.94
N LEU A 477 -24.20 -3.00 30.68
CA LEU A 477 -24.68 -4.20 31.36
C LEU A 477 -24.04 -4.40 32.73
N ASN A 478 -22.85 -3.85 32.96
CA ASN A 478 -22.11 -4.05 34.20
C ASN A 478 -21.70 -2.72 34.87
N GLY A 479 -22.56 -1.72 34.72
CA GLY A 479 -22.40 -0.42 35.35
C GLY A 479 -21.55 0.57 34.59
N LEU A 480 -21.63 1.82 35.03
CA LEU A 480 -20.90 2.97 34.53
C LEU A 480 -20.28 3.68 35.73
N PHE A 481 -18.96 3.76 35.74
CA PHE A 481 -18.19 4.39 36.81
C PHE A 481 -17.53 5.64 36.28
N SER A 482 -17.85 6.79 36.86
CA SER A 482 -17.33 8.08 36.38
C SER A 482 -17.10 9.01 37.56
N ASP A 483 -15.97 9.69 37.53
CA ASP A 483 -15.67 10.86 38.37
C ASP A 483 -15.70 12.17 37.55
N GLY A 484 -16.05 12.05 36.25
CA GLY A 484 -16.12 13.14 35.31
C GLY A 484 -17.57 13.54 34.96
N HIS A 485 -17.74 14.05 33.74
CA HIS A 485 -18.97 14.61 33.28
C HIS A 485 -19.71 13.64 32.36
N ILE A 486 -20.98 13.38 32.64
CA ILE A 486 -21.87 12.62 31.76
C ILE A 486 -22.98 13.57 31.30
N GLN A 487 -23.10 13.73 29.97
CA GLN A 487 -24.15 14.49 29.32
C GLN A 487 -25.03 13.63 28.42
N ALA A 488 -26.30 13.85 28.42
CA ALA A 488 -27.25 13.17 27.55
C ALA A 488 -28.03 14.21 26.72
N GLY A 489 -28.06 14.05 25.41
CA GLY A 489 -28.81 14.91 24.51
C GLY A 489 -30.32 14.65 24.57
N LYS A 490 -31.09 15.48 23.88
CA LYS A 490 -32.57 15.53 23.99
C LYS A 490 -33.26 14.20 23.68
N ASN A 491 -32.81 13.48 22.65
CA ASN A 491 -33.40 12.21 22.22
C ASN A 491 -32.43 11.04 22.42
N SER A 492 -31.52 11.16 23.40
CA SER A 492 -30.58 10.11 23.75
C SER A 492 -31.17 9.16 24.80
N LYS A 493 -30.56 7.99 24.92
CA LYS A 493 -30.94 7.00 25.92
C LYS A 493 -29.72 6.36 26.55
N ILE A 494 -29.71 6.30 27.86
CA ILE A 494 -28.71 5.55 28.62
C ILE A 494 -29.45 4.51 29.47
N THR A 495 -29.14 3.25 29.25
CA THR A 495 -29.69 2.13 30.01
C THR A 495 -28.58 1.51 30.85
N LEU A 496 -28.81 1.45 32.15
CA LEU A 496 -27.85 0.89 33.10
C LEU A 496 -28.42 -0.39 33.70
N SER A 497 -27.63 -1.42 33.76
CA SER A 497 -27.92 -2.65 34.51
C SER A 497 -26.63 -3.15 35.18
N GLY A 498 -26.84 -4.07 36.10
CA GLY A 498 -25.73 -4.60 36.92
C GLY A 498 -25.83 -4.13 38.37
N THR A 499 -25.17 -4.86 39.21
CA THR A 499 -25.11 -4.59 40.68
C THR A 499 -23.78 -3.97 41.06
#